data_1278d1f526fc1020998f4636f106780a
#
_entry.id   1278d1f526fc1020998f4636f106780a
#
_cell.length_a   1.000
_cell.length_b   1.000
_cell.length_c   1.000
_cell.angle_alpha   90.00
_cell.angle_beta   90.00
_cell.angle_gamma   90.00
#
_symmetry.space_group_name_H-M   'P 1'
#
loop_
_entity.id
_entity.type
_entity.pdbx_description
1 polymer ?
#
loop_
_entity_poly.entity_id
_entity_poly.type
_entity_poly.pdbx_seq_one_letter_code
_entity_poly.pdbx_strand_id
1 'polypeptide(L)'
;MSFPAGIMWRVRRTVVLLHGFTHTGRSWDPVVARLGERYRALAPDIRGHGAAAEARPVSPAECAADVAAAAPESFVLAGYSMGGRLALHVALSHPGRVEALVLVAATPGLADPVEREARAREDAALAEQIEASTIEEFAERWGRNPLFKGQPTEVADAAHADRLRNTTAGLAAALRGLGQGACEPLWGRLGELRMPVVLVVGELPVPRVALAERMAAAIPHADVLVVPATGHAVHLEAPGIVAEAIVQAASAREPAC
;
A
#
# COMPACT_ATOMS: atom_id res chain seq x y z
N MET A 1 -47.74 -22.24 -4.15
CA MET A 1 -46.41 -22.48 -3.55
C MET A 1 -45.63 -21.18 -3.57
N SER A 2 -45.56 -20.47 -2.44
CA SER A 2 -44.86 -19.19 -2.33
C SER A 2 -43.41 -19.46 -2.03
N PHE A 3 -42.49 -18.97 -2.88
CA PHE A 3 -41.07 -18.99 -2.61
C PHE A 3 -40.77 -18.01 -1.46
N PRO A 4 -39.96 -18.37 -0.45
CA PRO A 4 -39.58 -17.45 0.60
C PRO A 4 -38.77 -16.29 0.02
N ALA A 5 -39.14 -15.07 0.41
CA ALA A 5 -38.53 -13.83 -0.01
C ALA A 5 -37.03 -13.82 0.27
N GLY A 6 -36.24 -13.70 -0.80
CA GLY A 6 -35.03 -12.94 -0.90
C GLY A 6 -33.92 -13.18 0.13
N ILE A 7 -33.15 -14.25 0.00
CA ILE A 7 -31.71 -14.13 0.30
C ILE A 7 -31.12 -13.32 -0.87
N MET A 8 -31.18 -12.01 -0.74
CA MET A 8 -30.34 -11.14 -1.58
C MET A 8 -28.88 -11.44 -1.19
N TRP A 9 -28.19 -12.20 -2.02
CA TRP A 9 -26.73 -12.33 -1.96
C TRP A 9 -26.16 -10.92 -2.13
N ARG A 10 -25.87 -10.24 -1.03
CA ARG A 10 -25.10 -8.99 -1.11
C ARG A 10 -23.78 -9.36 -1.77
N VAL A 11 -23.58 -8.89 -2.99
CA VAL A 11 -22.29 -8.99 -3.65
C VAL A 11 -21.27 -8.39 -2.69
N ARG A 12 -20.33 -9.21 -2.21
CA ARG A 12 -19.29 -8.74 -1.29
C ARG A 12 -18.45 -7.72 -2.04
N ARG A 13 -18.28 -6.54 -1.51
CA ARG A 13 -17.37 -5.56 -2.08
C ARG A 13 -15.95 -6.13 -2.05
N THR A 14 -15.23 -5.98 -3.16
CA THR A 14 -13.83 -6.38 -3.22
C THR A 14 -12.96 -5.23 -2.72
N VAL A 15 -12.00 -5.54 -1.85
CA VAL A 15 -10.92 -4.64 -1.48
C VAL A 15 -9.59 -5.23 -1.96
N VAL A 16 -8.84 -4.44 -2.73
CA VAL A 16 -7.48 -4.77 -3.16
C VAL A 16 -6.49 -4.10 -2.21
N LEU A 17 -5.52 -4.87 -1.71
CA LEU A 17 -4.60 -4.47 -0.65
C LEU A 17 -3.16 -4.62 -1.16
N LEU A 18 -2.45 -3.50 -1.34
CA LEU A 18 -1.10 -3.47 -1.89
C LEU A 18 -0.07 -3.24 -0.78
N HIS A 19 0.81 -4.21 -0.58
CA HIS A 19 1.82 -4.21 0.48
C HIS A 19 2.99 -3.24 0.20
N GLY A 20 3.77 -2.93 1.24
CA GLY A 20 4.99 -2.13 1.15
C GLY A 20 6.21 -2.94 0.71
N PHE A 21 7.32 -2.24 0.45
CA PHE A 21 8.61 -2.86 0.15
C PHE A 21 9.02 -3.82 1.28
N THR A 22 9.56 -4.97 0.91
CA THR A 22 9.94 -6.10 1.77
C THR A 22 8.82 -6.94 2.37
N HIS A 23 7.57 -6.52 2.23
CA HIS A 23 6.40 -7.29 2.66
C HIS A 23 5.83 -8.15 1.53
N THR A 24 4.86 -8.99 1.88
CA THR A 24 4.00 -9.74 0.94
C THR A 24 2.54 -9.37 1.20
N GLY A 25 1.61 -9.93 0.42
CA GLY A 25 0.18 -9.77 0.67
C GLY A 25 -0.25 -10.15 2.08
N ARG A 26 0.50 -11.06 2.74
CA ARG A 26 0.23 -11.50 4.11
C ARG A 26 0.37 -10.42 5.17
N SER A 27 1.11 -9.35 4.91
CA SER A 27 1.18 -8.21 5.82
C SER A 27 -0.19 -7.57 6.06
N TRP A 28 -1.16 -7.83 5.20
CA TRP A 28 -2.53 -7.37 5.35
C TRP A 28 -3.46 -8.33 6.12
N ASP A 29 -3.00 -9.54 6.50
CA ASP A 29 -3.83 -10.53 7.20
C ASP A 29 -4.52 -9.97 8.46
N PRO A 30 -3.85 -9.14 9.31
CA PRO A 30 -4.48 -8.54 10.48
C PRO A 30 -5.63 -7.57 10.12
N VAL A 31 -5.51 -6.83 9.02
CA VAL A 31 -6.56 -5.93 8.51
C VAL A 31 -7.69 -6.74 7.90
N VAL A 32 -7.39 -7.77 7.11
CA VAL A 32 -8.37 -8.67 6.49
C VAL A 32 -9.24 -9.34 7.55
N ALA A 33 -8.66 -9.81 8.65
CA ALA A 33 -9.38 -10.39 9.78
C ALA A 33 -10.40 -9.39 10.40
N ARG A 34 -10.11 -8.09 10.38
CA ARG A 34 -10.99 -7.02 10.89
C ARG A 34 -12.09 -6.60 9.91
N LEU A 35 -11.82 -6.68 8.60
CA LEU A 35 -12.82 -6.42 7.56
C LEU A 35 -13.94 -7.46 7.58
N GLY A 36 -13.63 -8.69 7.98
CA GLY A 36 -14.59 -9.79 8.11
C GLY A 36 -15.24 -10.20 6.78
N GLU A 37 -16.34 -10.91 6.87
CA GLU A 37 -17.01 -11.51 5.70
C GLU A 37 -17.71 -10.52 4.77
N ARG A 38 -17.84 -9.26 5.15
CA ARG A 38 -18.48 -8.22 4.33
C ARG A 38 -17.68 -7.85 3.09
N TYR A 39 -16.36 -8.09 3.12
CA TYR A 39 -15.45 -7.79 2.05
C TYR A 39 -14.77 -9.06 1.52
N ARG A 40 -14.53 -9.07 0.22
CA ARG A 40 -13.60 -10.02 -0.42
C ARG A 40 -12.24 -9.33 -0.52
N ALA A 41 -11.30 -9.73 0.30
CA ALA A 41 -9.94 -9.19 0.24
C ALA A 41 -9.13 -9.89 -0.87
N LEU A 42 -8.43 -9.08 -1.68
CA LEU A 42 -7.40 -9.50 -2.63
C LEU A 42 -6.11 -8.80 -2.25
N ALA A 43 -5.16 -9.54 -1.72
CA ALA A 43 -3.86 -9.04 -1.31
C ALA A 43 -2.75 -9.71 -2.13
N PRO A 44 -2.56 -9.33 -3.41
CA PRO A 44 -1.57 -9.94 -4.27
C PRO A 44 -0.16 -9.56 -3.83
N ASP A 45 0.80 -10.45 -4.07
CA ASP A 45 2.21 -10.11 -4.01
C ASP A 45 2.56 -9.23 -5.22
N ILE A 46 3.15 -8.07 -4.96
CA ILE A 46 3.61 -7.14 -6.00
C ILE A 46 4.86 -7.70 -6.67
N ARG A 47 5.01 -7.50 -7.98
CA ARG A 47 6.18 -7.94 -8.75
C ARG A 47 7.49 -7.68 -7.99
N GLY A 48 8.35 -8.68 -7.93
CA GLY A 48 9.59 -8.68 -7.17
C GLY A 48 9.42 -9.11 -5.69
N HIS A 49 8.21 -9.50 -5.25
CA HIS A 49 7.96 -9.94 -3.88
C HIS A 49 7.22 -11.29 -3.85
N GLY A 50 7.45 -12.06 -2.78
CA GLY A 50 6.73 -13.28 -2.47
C GLY A 50 6.56 -14.23 -3.65
N ALA A 51 5.33 -14.62 -3.95
CA ALA A 51 5.01 -15.49 -5.09
C ALA A 51 5.25 -14.82 -6.46
N ALA A 52 5.35 -13.48 -6.51
CA ALA A 52 5.65 -12.71 -7.72
C ALA A 52 7.13 -12.27 -7.80
N ALA A 53 8.03 -12.92 -7.04
CA ALA A 53 9.45 -12.56 -6.97
C ALA A 53 10.15 -12.57 -8.34
N GLU A 54 9.75 -13.45 -9.25
CA GLU A 54 10.35 -13.61 -10.58
C GLU A 54 9.60 -12.83 -11.69
N ALA A 55 8.47 -12.19 -11.38
CA ALA A 55 7.68 -11.46 -12.38
C ALA A 55 8.43 -10.23 -12.92
N ARG A 56 8.59 -10.15 -14.23
CA ARG A 56 9.32 -9.08 -14.93
C ARG A 56 8.53 -8.56 -16.15
N PRO A 57 8.73 -7.32 -16.59
CA PRO A 57 9.50 -6.29 -15.91
C PRO A 57 8.81 -5.80 -14.63
N VAL A 58 9.60 -5.17 -13.73
CA VAL A 58 9.05 -4.52 -12.52
C VAL A 58 8.95 -3.02 -12.80
N SER A 59 7.73 -2.52 -12.90
CA SER A 59 7.44 -1.09 -13.08
C SER A 59 6.05 -0.76 -12.52
N PRO A 60 5.74 0.51 -12.22
CA PRO A 60 4.41 0.91 -11.78
C PRO A 60 3.31 0.55 -12.80
N ALA A 61 3.58 0.67 -14.10
CA ALA A 61 2.62 0.37 -15.15
C ALA A 61 2.27 -1.13 -15.18
N GLU A 62 3.26 -1.99 -15.12
CA GLU A 62 3.06 -3.44 -15.11
C GLU A 62 2.34 -3.92 -13.85
N CYS A 63 2.72 -3.38 -12.67
CA CYS A 63 2.03 -3.70 -11.43
C CYS A 63 0.58 -3.19 -11.45
N ALA A 64 0.30 -2.03 -12.04
CA ALA A 64 -1.06 -1.52 -12.19
C ALA A 64 -1.89 -2.41 -13.14
N ALA A 65 -1.28 -2.92 -14.22
CA ALA A 65 -1.92 -3.87 -15.11
C ALA A 65 -2.25 -5.20 -14.41
N ASP A 66 -1.35 -5.73 -13.58
CA ASP A 66 -1.61 -6.93 -12.77
C ASP A 66 -2.81 -6.74 -11.83
N VAL A 67 -2.87 -5.60 -11.15
CA VAL A 67 -4.01 -5.25 -10.28
C VAL A 67 -5.30 -5.17 -11.09
N ALA A 68 -5.27 -4.51 -12.25
CA ALA A 68 -6.42 -4.37 -13.12
C ALA A 68 -6.91 -5.72 -13.68
N ALA A 69 -6.01 -6.66 -13.93
CA ALA A 69 -6.33 -8.01 -14.40
C ALA A 69 -6.93 -8.90 -13.29
N ALA A 70 -6.43 -8.76 -12.05
CA ALA A 70 -6.87 -9.57 -10.92
C ALA A 70 -8.16 -9.06 -10.24
N ALA A 71 -8.41 -7.76 -10.28
CA ALA A 71 -9.53 -7.13 -9.61
C ALA A 71 -10.81 -7.18 -10.47
N PRO A 72 -12.03 -7.16 -9.86
CA PRO A 72 -13.28 -7.00 -10.58
C PRO A 72 -13.38 -5.61 -11.24
N GLU A 73 -14.47 -5.37 -11.98
CA GLU A 73 -14.70 -4.12 -12.69
C GLU A 73 -14.63 -2.89 -11.78
N SER A 74 -15.12 -3.00 -10.53
CA SER A 74 -14.97 -1.96 -9.52
C SER A 74 -14.54 -2.54 -8.16
N PHE A 75 -13.73 -1.79 -7.43
CA PHE A 75 -13.16 -2.23 -6.15
C PHE A 75 -12.70 -1.07 -5.28
N VAL A 76 -12.62 -1.31 -3.98
CA VAL A 76 -11.92 -0.45 -3.02
C VAL A 76 -10.43 -0.76 -3.08
N LEU A 77 -9.57 0.25 -3.04
CA LEU A 77 -8.14 0.07 -3.12
C LEU A 77 -7.47 0.62 -1.86
N ALA A 78 -6.63 -0.19 -1.22
CA ALA A 78 -5.78 0.27 -0.15
C ALA A 78 -4.31 -0.08 -0.44
N GLY A 79 -3.40 0.80 -0.06
CA GLY A 79 -1.98 0.55 -0.25
C GLY A 79 -1.12 1.14 0.85
N TYR A 80 -0.11 0.38 1.26
CA TYR A 80 0.84 0.77 2.29
C TYR A 80 2.19 1.16 1.68
N SER A 81 2.72 2.34 2.04
CA SER A 81 4.07 2.81 1.67
C SER A 81 4.33 2.72 0.15
N MET A 82 5.20 1.82 -0.32
CA MET A 82 5.40 1.53 -1.74
C MET A 82 4.09 1.11 -2.43
N GLY A 83 3.31 0.22 -1.79
CA GLY A 83 1.99 -0.17 -2.29
C GLY A 83 0.99 0.98 -2.34
N GLY A 84 1.11 1.97 -1.46
CA GLY A 84 0.32 3.20 -1.50
C GLY A 84 0.67 4.08 -2.70
N ARG A 85 1.96 4.21 -3.05
CA ARG A 85 2.38 4.88 -4.28
C ARG A 85 1.87 4.13 -5.52
N LEU A 86 1.96 2.81 -5.50
CA LEU A 86 1.40 1.99 -6.58
C LEU A 86 -0.13 2.13 -6.67
N ALA A 87 -0.83 2.21 -5.54
CA ALA A 87 -2.28 2.46 -5.50
C ALA A 87 -2.66 3.80 -6.16
N LEU A 88 -1.84 4.84 -6.01
CA LEU A 88 -2.01 6.09 -6.75
C LEU A 88 -1.87 5.88 -8.27
N HIS A 89 -0.86 5.11 -8.72
CA HIS A 89 -0.72 4.77 -10.14
C HIS A 89 -1.94 4.01 -10.67
N VAL A 90 -2.44 3.02 -9.93
CA VAL A 90 -3.65 2.26 -10.30
C VAL A 90 -4.87 3.18 -10.41
N ALA A 91 -5.11 4.03 -9.41
CA ALA A 91 -6.26 4.92 -9.37
C ALA A 91 -6.24 5.96 -10.51
N LEU A 92 -5.06 6.48 -10.85
CA LEU A 92 -4.87 7.44 -11.94
C LEU A 92 -4.91 6.80 -13.34
N SER A 93 -4.56 5.51 -13.45
CA SER A 93 -4.63 4.79 -14.73
C SER A 93 -6.00 4.17 -15.00
N HIS A 94 -6.78 3.92 -13.94
CA HIS A 94 -8.09 3.27 -14.00
C HIS A 94 -9.16 4.03 -13.19
N PRO A 95 -9.41 5.33 -13.47
CA PRO A 95 -10.20 6.21 -12.61
C PRO A 95 -11.65 5.77 -12.40
N GLY A 96 -12.22 4.98 -13.34
CA GLY A 96 -13.59 4.45 -13.23
C GLY A 96 -13.71 3.18 -12.39
N ARG A 97 -12.60 2.51 -12.07
CA ARG A 97 -12.61 1.21 -11.38
C ARG A 97 -12.40 1.30 -9.88
N VAL A 98 -11.71 2.34 -9.38
CA VAL A 98 -11.45 2.53 -7.95
C VAL A 98 -12.60 3.30 -7.30
N GLU A 99 -13.37 2.61 -6.45
CA GLU A 99 -14.53 3.18 -5.74
C GLU A 99 -14.13 4.11 -4.60
N ALA A 100 -13.08 3.73 -3.88
CA ALA A 100 -12.48 4.50 -2.78
C ALA A 100 -11.01 4.11 -2.66
N LEU A 101 -10.18 5.03 -2.18
CA LEU A 101 -8.74 4.85 -2.06
C LEU A 101 -8.28 5.11 -0.62
N VAL A 102 -7.55 4.16 -0.04
CA VAL A 102 -6.94 4.30 1.30
C VAL A 102 -5.43 4.23 1.17
N LEU A 103 -4.75 5.29 1.54
CA LEU A 103 -3.30 5.44 1.44
C LEU A 103 -2.67 5.39 2.83
N VAL A 104 -2.03 4.27 3.16
CA VAL A 104 -1.42 4.05 4.47
C VAL A 104 0.06 4.41 4.41
N ALA A 105 0.47 5.45 5.12
CA ALA A 105 1.84 5.95 5.20
C ALA A 105 2.52 6.11 3.82
N ALA A 106 1.74 6.53 2.82
CA ALA A 106 2.15 6.64 1.43
C ALA A 106 2.75 8.01 1.08
N THR A 107 3.40 8.08 -0.07
CA THR A 107 3.91 9.31 -0.69
C THR A 107 3.66 9.27 -2.20
N PRO A 108 3.37 10.40 -2.86
CA PRO A 108 3.24 10.45 -4.31
C PRO A 108 4.59 10.53 -5.04
N GLY A 109 5.71 10.33 -4.33
CA GLY A 109 7.07 10.39 -4.87
C GLY A 109 7.79 11.70 -4.57
N LEU A 110 9.06 11.77 -4.95
CA LEU A 110 9.93 12.93 -4.75
C LEU A 110 9.74 13.94 -5.89
N ALA A 111 9.27 15.13 -5.53
CA ALA A 111 8.99 16.19 -6.51
C ALA A 111 10.28 16.84 -7.04
N ASP A 112 11.28 17.02 -6.16
CA ASP A 112 12.56 17.62 -6.54
C ASP A 112 13.39 16.62 -7.36
N PRO A 113 13.79 16.96 -8.60
CA PRO A 113 14.58 16.08 -9.45
C PRO A 113 15.97 15.77 -8.87
N VAL A 114 16.58 16.67 -8.10
CA VAL A 114 17.89 16.44 -7.48
C VAL A 114 17.77 15.41 -6.34
N GLU A 115 16.75 15.56 -5.50
CA GLU A 115 16.45 14.59 -4.45
C GLU A 115 16.09 13.22 -5.06
N ARG A 116 15.32 13.21 -6.15
CA ARG A 116 14.93 11.98 -6.84
C ARG A 116 16.14 11.25 -7.43
N GLU A 117 17.06 11.98 -8.05
CA GLU A 117 18.30 11.40 -8.60
C GLU A 117 19.22 10.87 -7.47
N ALA A 118 19.36 11.62 -6.37
CA ALA A 118 20.12 11.16 -5.21
C ALA A 118 19.51 9.86 -4.67
N ARG A 119 18.19 9.82 -4.53
CA ARG A 119 17.47 8.63 -4.08
C ARG A 119 17.59 7.46 -5.07
N ALA A 120 17.63 7.70 -6.38
CA ALA A 120 17.86 6.64 -7.37
C ALA A 120 19.22 5.97 -7.18
N ARG A 121 20.26 6.77 -6.87
CA ARG A 121 21.59 6.23 -6.54
C ARG A 121 21.60 5.43 -5.24
N GLU A 122 20.91 5.91 -4.20
CA GLU A 122 20.76 5.19 -2.93
C GLU A 122 20.01 3.87 -3.12
N ASP A 123 18.90 3.90 -3.86
CA ASP A 123 18.09 2.71 -4.16
C ASP A 123 18.90 1.68 -4.98
N ALA A 124 19.74 2.13 -5.93
CA ALA A 124 20.63 1.26 -6.70
C ALA A 124 21.72 0.60 -5.82
N ALA A 125 22.38 1.38 -4.97
CA ALA A 125 23.38 0.87 -4.03
C ALA A 125 22.77 -0.11 -3.02
N LEU A 126 21.55 0.17 -2.53
CA LEU A 126 20.82 -0.75 -1.65
C LEU A 126 20.45 -2.05 -2.39
N ALA A 127 20.05 -1.97 -3.65
CA ALA A 127 19.74 -3.16 -4.46
C ALA A 127 20.96 -4.07 -4.62
N GLU A 128 22.15 -3.50 -4.86
CA GLU A 128 23.42 -4.25 -4.92
C GLU A 128 23.75 -4.92 -3.57
N GLN A 129 23.54 -4.21 -2.45
CA GLN A 129 23.73 -4.78 -1.11
C GLN A 129 22.76 -5.91 -0.81
N ILE A 130 21.51 -5.82 -1.30
CA ILE A 130 20.51 -6.90 -1.16
C ILE A 130 20.98 -8.13 -1.94
N GLU A 131 21.41 -7.97 -3.19
CA GLU A 131 21.88 -9.08 -4.03
C GLU A 131 23.14 -9.76 -3.47
N ALA A 132 23.98 -9.01 -2.75
CA ALA A 132 25.19 -9.52 -2.12
C ALA A 132 24.96 -10.19 -0.74
N SER A 133 23.74 -10.21 -0.21
CA SER A 133 23.38 -10.79 1.08
C SER A 133 22.43 -11.95 0.96
N THR A 134 22.28 -12.75 2.03
CA THR A 134 21.16 -13.69 2.14
C THR A 134 19.88 -12.93 2.53
N ILE A 135 18.73 -13.57 2.34
CA ILE A 135 17.46 -12.93 2.71
C ILE A 135 17.35 -12.74 4.23
N GLU A 136 17.93 -13.65 5.01
CA GLU A 136 17.98 -13.60 6.47
C GLU A 136 18.81 -12.39 6.94
N GLU A 137 20.02 -12.22 6.42
CA GLU A 137 20.90 -11.09 6.74
C GLU A 137 20.25 -9.76 6.37
N PHE A 138 19.63 -9.71 5.21
CA PHE A 138 18.90 -8.51 4.77
C PHE A 138 17.69 -8.24 5.66
N ALA A 139 16.84 -9.23 5.94
CA ALA A 139 15.64 -9.07 6.77
C ALA A 139 15.98 -8.58 8.18
N GLU A 140 17.05 -9.10 8.78
CA GLU A 140 17.54 -8.65 10.08
C GLU A 140 18.04 -7.19 10.04
N ARG A 141 18.88 -6.86 9.05
CA ARG A 141 19.39 -5.50 8.87
C ARG A 141 18.26 -4.51 8.61
N TRP A 142 17.31 -4.86 7.75
CA TRP A 142 16.17 -4.02 7.40
C TRP A 142 15.24 -3.78 8.60
N GLY A 143 15.05 -4.76 9.46
CA GLY A 143 14.27 -4.64 10.69
C GLY A 143 14.80 -3.58 11.66
N ARG A 144 16.11 -3.28 11.61
CA ARG A 144 16.76 -2.24 12.42
C ARG A 144 16.65 -0.82 11.81
N ASN A 145 15.96 -0.67 10.68
CA ASN A 145 15.80 0.64 10.06
C ASN A 145 15.09 1.61 11.04
N PRO A 146 15.58 2.85 11.20
CA PRO A 146 14.97 3.85 12.07
C PRO A 146 13.47 4.09 11.79
N LEU A 147 13.01 3.77 10.58
CA LEU A 147 11.61 3.84 10.18
C LEU A 147 10.69 2.99 11.05
N PHE A 148 11.21 1.91 11.64
CA PHE A 148 10.47 0.96 12.48
C PHE A 148 10.79 1.09 13.97
N LYS A 149 11.48 2.17 14.37
CA LYS A 149 11.82 2.41 15.78
C LYS A 149 10.55 2.56 16.61
N GLY A 150 10.51 1.81 17.74
CA GLY A 150 9.37 1.83 18.66
C GLY A 150 8.23 0.88 18.29
N GLN A 151 8.37 0.10 17.22
CA GLN A 151 7.40 -0.92 16.84
C GLN A 151 7.28 -1.99 17.95
N PRO A 152 6.06 -2.45 18.31
CA PRO A 152 5.87 -3.56 19.24
C PRO A 152 6.61 -4.82 18.78
N THR A 153 7.15 -5.59 19.71
CA THR A 153 7.96 -6.79 19.41
C THR A 153 7.20 -7.78 18.51
N GLU A 154 5.93 -8.07 18.84
CA GLU A 154 5.10 -9.02 18.08
C GLU A 154 4.89 -8.55 16.63
N VAL A 155 4.76 -7.23 16.42
CA VAL A 155 4.64 -6.63 15.06
C VAL A 155 5.98 -6.73 14.33
N ALA A 156 7.10 -6.48 15.01
CA ALA A 156 8.43 -6.60 14.42
C ALA A 156 8.74 -8.04 14.02
N ASP A 157 8.39 -9.02 14.87
CA ASP A 157 8.58 -10.45 14.61
C ASP A 157 7.72 -10.93 13.42
N ALA A 158 6.45 -10.53 13.37
CA ALA A 158 5.58 -10.84 12.24
C ALA A 158 6.08 -10.21 10.93
N ALA A 159 6.54 -8.96 10.99
CA ALA A 159 7.14 -8.29 9.84
C ALA A 159 8.45 -8.95 9.40
N HIS A 160 9.27 -9.42 10.34
CA HIS A 160 10.49 -10.18 10.02
C HIS A 160 10.16 -11.50 9.33
N ALA A 161 9.23 -12.28 9.87
CA ALA A 161 8.78 -13.54 9.27
C ALA A 161 8.19 -13.36 7.85
N ASP A 162 7.50 -12.25 7.61
CA ASP A 162 6.97 -11.93 6.28
C ASP A 162 8.11 -11.56 5.30
N ARG A 163 9.13 -10.82 5.73
CA ARG A 163 10.31 -10.47 4.92
C ARG A 163 11.04 -11.69 4.40
N LEU A 164 11.15 -12.75 5.20
CA LEU A 164 11.81 -14.01 4.83
C LEU A 164 11.09 -14.78 3.69
N ARG A 165 9.90 -14.35 3.29
CA ARG A 165 9.16 -14.93 2.14
C ARG A 165 9.65 -14.41 0.79
N ASN A 166 10.51 -13.40 0.80
CA ASN A 166 11.03 -12.78 -0.40
C ASN A 166 12.36 -13.42 -0.85
N THR A 167 12.79 -13.07 -2.04
CA THR A 167 14.12 -13.37 -2.55
C THR A 167 14.94 -12.08 -2.68
N THR A 168 16.24 -12.15 -2.51
CA THR A 168 17.12 -10.98 -2.67
C THR A 168 17.06 -10.43 -4.09
N ALA A 169 17.07 -11.30 -5.11
CA ALA A 169 16.95 -10.89 -6.51
C ALA A 169 15.60 -10.21 -6.81
N GLY A 170 14.51 -10.71 -6.21
CA GLY A 170 13.18 -10.11 -6.33
C GLY A 170 13.13 -8.72 -5.71
N LEU A 171 13.59 -8.58 -4.46
CA LEU A 171 13.61 -7.29 -3.76
C LEU A 171 14.49 -6.26 -4.44
N ALA A 172 15.67 -6.65 -4.94
CA ALA A 172 16.54 -5.76 -5.70
C ALA A 172 15.88 -5.26 -6.99
N ALA A 173 15.20 -6.15 -7.72
CA ALA A 173 14.45 -5.76 -8.90
C ALA A 173 13.27 -4.84 -8.57
N ALA A 174 12.55 -5.11 -7.47
CA ALA A 174 11.47 -4.25 -6.99
C ALA A 174 11.98 -2.85 -6.61
N LEU A 175 13.13 -2.76 -5.95
CA LEU A 175 13.73 -1.49 -5.59
C LEU A 175 14.14 -0.67 -6.81
N ARG A 176 14.75 -1.32 -7.81
CA ARG A 176 15.11 -0.67 -9.08
C ARG A 176 13.92 -0.19 -9.91
N GLY A 177 12.79 -0.93 -9.87
CA GLY A 177 11.61 -0.62 -10.67
C GLY A 177 10.53 0.20 -9.95
N LEU A 178 10.43 0.07 -8.62
CA LEU A 178 9.38 0.69 -7.79
C LEU A 178 9.97 1.59 -6.69
N GLY A 179 11.27 1.79 -6.61
CA GLY A 179 11.91 2.71 -5.68
C GLY A 179 11.42 4.15 -5.88
N GLN A 180 11.57 5.00 -4.86
CA GLN A 180 11.15 6.40 -4.99
C GLN A 180 11.97 7.18 -6.01
N GLY A 181 13.22 6.78 -6.21
CA GLY A 181 14.08 7.36 -7.22
C GLY A 181 13.74 6.96 -8.65
N ALA A 182 13.18 5.76 -8.84
CA ALA A 182 12.82 5.21 -10.14
C ALA A 182 11.44 5.67 -10.65
N CYS A 183 10.54 6.05 -9.74
CA CYS A 183 9.17 6.41 -10.08
C CYS A 183 9.02 7.90 -10.36
N GLU A 184 8.27 8.24 -11.40
CA GLU A 184 7.84 9.63 -11.63
C GLU A 184 6.92 10.10 -10.49
N PRO A 185 7.09 11.34 -10.01
CA PRO A 185 6.27 11.89 -8.94
C PRO A 185 4.86 12.19 -9.43
N LEU A 186 3.86 11.89 -8.60
CA LEU A 186 2.44 12.05 -8.96
C LEU A 186 1.81 13.32 -8.38
N TRP A 187 2.60 14.24 -7.82
CA TRP A 187 2.08 15.48 -7.20
C TRP A 187 1.17 16.28 -8.13
N GLY A 188 1.56 16.47 -9.38
CA GLY A 188 0.79 17.23 -10.38
C GLY A 188 -0.49 16.53 -10.83
N ARG A 189 -0.68 15.26 -10.46
CA ARG A 189 -1.82 14.44 -10.86
C ARG A 189 -2.79 14.14 -9.72
N LEU A 190 -2.48 14.49 -8.48
CA LEU A 190 -3.34 14.22 -7.32
C LEU A 190 -4.74 14.84 -7.47
N GLY A 191 -4.84 15.99 -8.13
CA GLY A 191 -6.12 16.65 -8.44
C GLY A 191 -7.00 15.90 -9.45
N GLU A 192 -6.50 14.84 -10.11
CA GLU A 192 -7.30 13.99 -11.02
C GLU A 192 -8.13 12.93 -10.27
N LEU A 193 -7.79 12.63 -9.00
CA LEU A 193 -8.50 11.66 -8.18
C LEU A 193 -9.92 12.15 -7.86
N ARG A 194 -10.93 11.37 -8.23
CA ARG A 194 -12.36 11.72 -8.09
C ARG A 194 -13.10 10.89 -7.04
N MET A 195 -12.52 9.78 -6.61
CA MET A 195 -13.06 8.93 -5.57
C MET A 195 -12.76 9.52 -4.17
N PRO A 196 -13.50 9.11 -3.12
CA PRO A 196 -13.11 9.40 -1.74
C PRO A 196 -11.70 8.83 -1.45
N VAL A 197 -10.85 9.63 -0.80
CA VAL A 197 -9.49 9.24 -0.43
C VAL A 197 -9.31 9.43 1.08
N VAL A 198 -8.79 8.40 1.75
CA VAL A 198 -8.38 8.49 3.16
C VAL A 198 -6.88 8.25 3.26
N LEU A 199 -6.17 9.25 3.79
CA LEU A 199 -4.74 9.14 4.09
C LEU A 199 -4.58 8.75 5.55
N VAL A 200 -4.14 7.51 5.80
CA VAL A 200 -3.89 7.00 7.15
C VAL A 200 -2.40 7.09 7.44
N VAL A 201 -2.05 7.78 8.50
CA VAL A 201 -0.64 8.00 8.87
C VAL A 201 -0.47 7.84 10.37
N GLY A 202 0.63 7.19 10.80
CA GLY A 202 1.03 7.17 12.19
C GLY A 202 1.54 8.54 12.63
N GLU A 203 1.29 8.88 13.88
CA GLU A 203 1.75 10.14 14.48
C GLU A 203 3.30 10.27 14.44
N LEU A 204 4.00 9.15 14.40
CA LEU A 204 5.46 9.10 14.43
C LEU A 204 6.06 8.57 13.10
N PRO A 205 7.10 9.24 12.59
CA PRO A 205 7.63 10.55 12.94
C PRO A 205 6.78 11.69 12.34
N VAL A 206 6.73 12.82 13.02
CA VAL A 206 5.95 14.03 12.66
C VAL A 206 6.01 14.47 11.19
N PRO A 207 7.16 14.42 10.48
CA PRO A 207 7.21 14.85 9.07
C PRO A 207 6.25 14.10 8.15
N ARG A 208 5.77 12.89 8.53
CA ARG A 208 4.83 12.12 7.72
C ARG A 208 3.40 12.64 7.81
N VAL A 209 3.01 13.20 8.95
CA VAL A 209 1.71 13.86 9.12
C VAL A 209 1.62 15.07 8.19
N ALA A 210 2.63 15.94 8.21
CA ALA A 210 2.68 17.11 7.32
C ALA A 210 2.66 16.71 5.82
N LEU A 211 3.29 15.58 5.47
CA LEU A 211 3.22 15.05 4.11
C LEU A 211 1.79 14.61 3.74
N ALA A 212 1.09 13.91 4.64
CA ALA A 212 -0.28 13.48 4.41
C ALA A 212 -1.23 14.68 4.29
N GLU A 213 -1.09 15.69 5.12
CA GLU A 213 -1.85 16.95 5.04
C GLU A 213 -1.62 17.68 3.71
N ARG A 214 -0.36 17.75 3.26
CA ARG A 214 -0.01 18.33 1.95
C ARG A 214 -0.61 17.53 0.79
N MET A 215 -0.66 16.19 0.89
CA MET A 215 -1.33 15.36 -0.10
C MET A 215 -2.84 15.61 -0.11
N ALA A 216 -3.47 15.64 1.07
CA ALA A 216 -4.90 15.88 1.21
C ALA A 216 -5.30 17.25 0.61
N ALA A 217 -4.50 18.28 0.81
CA ALA A 217 -4.74 19.59 0.23
C ALA A 217 -4.69 19.60 -1.32
N ALA A 218 -4.04 18.62 -1.94
CA ALA A 218 -3.94 18.47 -3.39
C ALA A 218 -5.00 17.52 -3.99
N ILE A 219 -5.74 16.80 -3.15
CA ILE A 219 -6.75 15.80 -3.56
C ILE A 219 -8.15 16.34 -3.25
N PRO A 220 -9.09 16.40 -4.23
CA PRO A 220 -10.40 17.05 -4.04
C PRO A 220 -11.28 16.51 -2.92
N HIS A 221 -11.20 15.19 -2.64
CA HIS A 221 -12.05 14.47 -1.68
C HIS A 221 -11.19 13.62 -0.75
N ALA A 222 -10.31 14.26 0.01
CA ALA A 222 -9.36 13.57 0.88
C ALA A 222 -9.51 13.98 2.34
N ASP A 223 -9.51 12.97 3.21
CA ASP A 223 -9.41 13.11 4.65
C ASP A 223 -8.09 12.53 5.16
N VAL A 224 -7.57 13.11 6.25
CA VAL A 224 -6.36 12.61 6.93
C VAL A 224 -6.76 12.00 8.27
N LEU A 225 -6.36 10.75 8.48
CA LEU A 225 -6.50 10.04 9.75
C LEU A 225 -5.12 9.83 10.36
N VAL A 226 -4.82 10.61 11.41
CA VAL A 226 -3.58 10.44 12.20
C VAL A 226 -3.84 9.43 13.30
N VAL A 227 -3.03 8.37 13.36
CA VAL A 227 -3.15 7.30 14.36
C VAL A 227 -2.16 7.56 15.49
N PRO A 228 -2.65 7.82 16.72
CA PRO A 228 -1.79 8.15 17.87
C PRO A 228 -0.81 7.03 18.21
N ALA A 229 0.36 7.39 18.71
CA ALA A 229 1.40 6.50 19.20
C ALA A 229 1.82 5.38 18.22
N THR A 230 1.60 5.57 16.91
CA THR A 230 1.83 4.59 15.85
C THR A 230 2.94 5.06 14.93
N GLY A 231 3.78 4.12 14.48
CA GLY A 231 4.89 4.37 13.57
C GLY A 231 4.50 4.28 12.09
N HIS A 232 5.46 3.87 11.26
CA HIS A 232 5.26 3.80 9.82
C HIS A 232 4.34 2.66 9.38
N ALA A 233 4.39 1.51 10.07
CA ALA A 233 3.66 0.31 9.66
C ALA A 233 2.24 0.25 10.26
N VAL A 234 1.46 1.32 10.07
CA VAL A 234 0.13 1.49 10.67
C VAL A 234 -0.79 0.30 10.47
N HIS A 235 -0.75 -0.36 9.30
CA HIS A 235 -1.57 -1.54 8.99
C HIS A 235 -1.22 -2.77 9.85
N LEU A 236 0.00 -2.83 10.40
CA LEU A 236 0.44 -3.86 11.33
C LEU A 236 0.24 -3.44 12.79
N GLU A 237 0.51 -2.16 13.10
CA GLU A 237 0.46 -1.62 14.45
C GLU A 237 -0.96 -1.31 14.93
N ALA A 238 -1.84 -0.86 14.03
CA ALA A 238 -3.23 -0.51 14.31
C ALA A 238 -4.20 -1.04 13.23
N PRO A 239 -4.25 -2.37 12.98
CA PRO A 239 -5.01 -2.95 11.88
C PRO A 239 -6.51 -2.68 11.96
N GLY A 240 -7.09 -2.51 13.16
CA GLY A 240 -8.49 -2.16 13.35
C GLY A 240 -8.82 -0.79 12.78
N ILE A 241 -7.99 0.21 13.04
CA ILE A 241 -8.18 1.58 12.55
C ILE A 241 -8.09 1.62 11.02
N VAL A 242 -7.14 0.86 10.44
CA VAL A 242 -7.01 0.79 8.97
C VAL A 242 -8.21 0.09 8.34
N ALA A 243 -8.74 -0.97 8.95
CA ALA A 243 -9.96 -1.63 8.48
C ALA A 243 -11.18 -0.70 8.55
N GLU A 244 -11.33 0.07 9.63
CA GLU A 244 -12.39 1.07 9.76
C GLU A 244 -12.27 2.18 8.70
N ALA A 245 -11.05 2.67 8.43
CA ALA A 245 -10.81 3.65 7.36
C ALA A 245 -11.21 3.11 5.98
N ILE A 246 -10.94 1.82 5.69
CA ILE A 246 -11.38 1.17 4.45
C ILE A 246 -12.90 1.12 4.38
N VAL A 247 -13.58 0.74 5.46
CA VAL A 247 -15.05 0.67 5.53
C VAL A 247 -15.68 2.05 5.36
N GLN A 248 -15.14 3.08 6.01
CA GLN A 248 -15.63 4.46 5.90
C GLN A 248 -15.47 5.00 4.49
N ALA A 249 -14.28 4.87 3.89
CA ALA A 249 -14.02 5.28 2.52
C ALA A 249 -14.98 4.63 1.52
N ALA A 250 -15.21 3.32 1.68
CA ALA A 250 -16.14 2.56 0.84
C ALA A 250 -17.59 3.04 0.97
N SER A 251 -18.01 3.49 2.17
CA SER A 251 -19.37 3.95 2.44
C SER A 251 -19.64 5.37 1.97
N ALA A 252 -18.63 6.22 1.85
CA ALA A 252 -18.76 7.62 1.44
C ALA A 252 -19.28 7.79 -0.01
N ARG A 253 -19.29 6.72 -0.82
CA ARG A 253 -19.82 6.72 -2.19
C ARG A 253 -21.30 6.28 -2.29
N GLU A 254 -21.90 5.80 -1.22
CA GLU A 254 -23.35 5.47 -1.25
C GLU A 254 -24.13 6.79 -1.28
N PRO A 255 -24.97 7.05 -2.31
CA PRO A 255 -25.89 8.20 -2.25
C PRO A 255 -26.76 8.02 -1.01
N ALA A 256 -26.91 9.09 -0.22
CA ALA A 256 -27.88 9.12 0.86
C ALA A 256 -29.26 8.76 0.25
N CYS A 257 -29.84 7.65 0.71
CA CYS A 257 -31.21 7.23 0.35
C CYS A 257 -32.24 8.25 0.81
#